data_bdcb5b90963854762e1670cf40c998f5
#
_entry.id   bdcb5b90963854762e1670cf40c998f5
#
_cell.length_a   1.000
_cell.length_b   1.000
_cell.length_c   1.000
_cell.angle_alpha   90.00
_cell.angle_beta   90.00
_cell.angle_gamma   90.00
#
_symmetry.space_group_name_H-M   'P 1'
#
loop_
_entity.id
_entity.type
_entity.pdbx_description
1 polymer ?
#
loop_
_entity_poly.entity_id
_entity_poly.type
_entity_poly.pdbx_seq_one_letter_code
_entity_poly.pdbx_strand_id
1 'polypeptide(L)' 'MTLKDKLLADMKEALKSKDSLRLNTIRSVIAAVKNQEIDLRKELQDDEVLSIVTHEVKKRKEASALFKQGGR' A
#
# COMPACT_ATOMS: atom_id res chain seq x y z
N MET A 1 -3.75 2.64 -18.25
CA MET A 1 -3.55 3.06 -16.87
C MET A 1 -2.84 1.96 -16.10
N THR A 2 -1.70 2.29 -15.48
CA THR A 2 -0.95 1.29 -14.72
C THR A 2 -1.50 1.18 -13.30
N LEU A 3 -1.09 0.13 -12.61
CA LEU A 3 -1.46 -0.06 -11.21
C LEU A 3 -0.92 1.08 -10.33
N LYS A 4 0.26 1.59 -10.66
CA LYS A 4 0.83 2.75 -9.97
C LYS A 4 -0.06 3.98 -10.13
N ASP A 5 -0.55 4.22 -11.32
CA ASP A 5 -1.46 5.34 -11.60
C ASP A 5 -2.75 5.20 -10.78
N LYS A 6 -3.24 3.99 -10.68
CA LYS A 6 -4.42 3.69 -9.89
C LYS A 6 -4.20 3.96 -8.41
N LEU A 7 -3.02 3.60 -7.89
CA LEU A 7 -2.67 3.89 -6.50
C LEU A 7 -2.63 5.38 -6.22
N LEU A 8 -2.08 6.16 -7.15
CA LEU A 8 -2.03 7.61 -7.01
C LEU A 8 -3.43 8.21 -7.04
N ALA A 9 -4.30 7.71 -7.91
CA ALA A 9 -5.69 8.14 -7.97
C ALA A 9 -6.42 7.81 -6.66
N ASP A 10 -6.22 6.63 -6.14
CA ASP A 10 -6.82 6.20 -4.87
C ASP A 10 -6.33 7.08 -3.72
N MET A 11 -5.06 7.47 -3.73
CA MET A 11 -4.51 8.36 -2.72
C MET A 11 -5.21 9.71 -2.72
N LYS A 12 -5.43 10.28 -3.92
CA LYS A 12 -6.14 11.55 -4.06
C LYS A 12 -7.57 11.43 -3.54
N GLU A 13 -8.22 10.33 -3.84
CA GLU A 13 -9.58 10.09 -3.40
C GLU A 13 -9.67 9.94 -1.89
N ALA A 14 -8.71 9.23 -1.29
CA ALA A 14 -8.63 9.09 0.16
C ALA A 14 -8.42 10.43 0.85
N LEU A 15 -7.62 11.31 0.25
CA LEU A 15 -7.42 12.67 0.75
C LEU A 15 -8.73 13.45 0.77
N LYS A 16 -9.51 13.33 -0.30
CA LYS A 16 -10.79 14.02 -0.42
C LYS A 16 -11.80 13.53 0.61
N SER A 17 -11.82 12.23 0.86
CA SER A 17 -12.74 11.62 1.80
C SER A 17 -12.28 11.73 3.25
N LYS A 18 -11.06 12.21 3.48
CA LYS A 18 -10.45 12.33 4.81
C LYS A 18 -10.32 10.98 5.51
N ASP A 19 -10.14 9.93 4.74
CA ASP A 19 -9.94 8.58 5.27
C ASP A 19 -8.45 8.38 5.54
N SER A 20 -8.02 8.73 6.75
CA SER A 20 -6.60 8.71 7.11
C SER A 20 -6.04 7.28 7.12
N LEU A 21 -6.84 6.30 7.50
CA LEU A 21 -6.40 4.90 7.53
C LEU A 21 -6.09 4.39 6.13
N ARG A 22 -7.00 4.64 5.20
CA ARG A 22 -6.83 4.26 3.80
C ARG A 22 -5.65 5.02 3.19
N LEU A 23 -5.55 6.31 3.48
CA LEU A 23 -4.46 7.14 2.99
C LEU A 23 -3.11 6.62 3.46
N ASN A 24 -2.98 6.27 4.74
CA ASN A 24 -1.74 5.73 5.29
C ASN A 24 -1.37 4.41 4.65
N THR A 25 -2.36 3.54 4.40
CA THR A 25 -2.11 2.27 3.72
C THR A 25 -1.57 2.49 2.31
N ILE A 26 -2.20 3.39 1.55
CA ILE A 26 -1.78 3.69 0.18
C ILE A 26 -0.39 4.31 0.17
N ARG A 27 -0.10 5.21 1.09
CA ARG A 27 1.24 5.80 1.21
C ARG A 27 2.30 4.75 1.50
N SER A 28 2.00 3.81 2.38
CA SER A 28 2.91 2.70 2.69
C SER A 28 3.20 1.86 1.45
N VAL A 29 2.16 1.56 0.68
CA VAL A 29 2.32 0.78 -0.56
C VAL A 29 3.19 1.54 -1.55
N ILE A 30 2.91 2.82 -1.76
CA ILE A 30 3.67 3.64 -2.71
C ILE A 30 5.14 3.72 -2.29
N ALA A 31 5.40 3.91 -1.00
CA ALA A 31 6.77 3.96 -0.48
C ALA A 31 7.49 2.63 -0.70
N ALA A 32 6.80 1.51 -0.46
CA ALA A 32 7.37 0.19 -0.67
C ALA A 32 7.71 -0.04 -2.15
N VAL A 33 6.82 0.38 -3.06
CA VAL A 33 7.07 0.27 -4.49
C VAL A 33 8.30 1.09 -4.89
N LYS A 34 8.37 2.33 -4.44
CA LYS A 34 9.51 3.20 -4.77
C LYS A 34 10.83 2.66 -4.22
N ASN A 35 10.82 2.17 -3.00
CA ASN A 35 12.01 1.60 -2.39
C ASN A 35 12.49 0.38 -3.15
N GLN A 36 11.56 -0.47 -3.58
CA GLN A 36 11.87 -1.66 -4.35
C GLN A 36 12.47 -1.28 -5.71
N GLU A 37 11.91 -0.26 -6.36
CA GLU A 37 12.43 0.23 -7.63
C GLU A 37 13.85 0.77 -7.49
N ILE A 38 14.13 1.47 -6.41
CA ILE A 38 15.47 1.98 -6.14
C ILE A 38 16.46 0.83 -5.93
N ASP A 39 16.08 -0.15 -5.12
CA ASP A 39 16.93 -1.31 -4.82
C ASP A 39 17.24 -2.12 -6.07
N LEU A 40 16.25 -2.35 -6.90
CA LEU A 40 16.40 -3.13 -8.13
C LEU A 40 16.90 -2.31 -9.31
N ARG A 41 16.87 -1.00 -9.19
CA ARG A 41 17.24 -0.04 -10.24
C ARG A 41 16.46 -0.27 -11.52
N LYS A 42 15.17 -0.57 -11.38
CA LYS A 42 14.25 -0.77 -12.50
C LYS A 42 12.84 -0.42 -12.09
N GLU A 43 12.01 -0.12 -13.09
CA GLU A 43 10.58 0.06 -12.86
C GLU A 43 9.91 -1.28 -12.62
N LEU A 44 9.02 -1.31 -11.63
CA LEU A 44 8.25 -2.51 -11.35
C LEU A 44 7.07 -2.63 -12.32
N GLN A 45 6.79 -3.87 -12.71
CA GLN A 45 5.63 -4.18 -13.53
C GLN A 45 4.39 -4.32 -12.65
N ASP A 46 3.22 -4.34 -13.26
CA ASP A 46 1.95 -4.41 -12.53
C ASP A 46 1.86 -5.63 -11.62
N ASP A 47 2.35 -6.77 -12.05
CA ASP A 47 2.34 -7.98 -11.23
C ASP A 47 3.22 -7.85 -10.00
N GLU A 48 4.37 -7.18 -10.14
CA GLU A 48 5.27 -6.92 -9.02
C GLU A 48 4.64 -5.92 -8.04
N VAL A 49 4.01 -4.88 -8.57
CA VAL A 49 3.30 -3.89 -7.75
C VAL A 49 2.15 -4.56 -7.01
N LEU A 50 1.42 -5.44 -7.68
CA LEU A 50 0.31 -6.17 -7.07
C LEU A 50 0.79 -7.04 -5.91
N SER A 51 1.94 -7.69 -6.06
CA SER A 51 2.53 -8.48 -4.97
C SER A 51 2.81 -7.62 -3.75
N ILE A 52 3.33 -6.42 -3.96
CA ILE A 52 3.63 -5.50 -2.86
C ILE A 52 2.32 -5.05 -2.18
N VAL A 53 1.31 -4.71 -2.98
CA VAL A 53 0.01 -4.32 -2.45
C VAL A 53 -0.59 -5.43 -1.59
N THR A 54 -0.57 -6.65 -2.09
CA THR A 54 -1.09 -7.81 -1.38
C THR A 54 -0.34 -8.03 -0.06
N HIS A 55 0.98 -7.91 -0.10
CA HIS A 55 1.81 -8.07 1.08
C HIS A 55 1.49 -7.02 2.15
N GLU A 56 1.36 -5.76 1.74
CA GLU A 56 1.06 -4.68 2.68
C GLU A 56 -0.33 -4.83 3.29
N VAL A 57 -1.32 -5.21 2.50
CA VAL A 57 -2.67 -5.43 2.99
C VAL A 57 -2.70 -6.59 3.97
N LYS A 58 -2.04 -7.68 3.64
CA LYS A 58 -1.96 -8.86 4.51
C LYS A 58 -1.28 -8.52 5.83
N LYS A 59 -0.18 -7.79 5.75
CA LYS A 59 0.57 -7.35 6.93
C LYS A 59 -0.31 -6.53 7.87
N ARG A 60 -1.11 -5.63 7.32
CA ARG A 60 -2.02 -4.82 8.11
C ARG A 60 -3.11 -5.64 8.75
N LYS A 61 -3.67 -6.59 8.02
CA LYS A 61 -4.70 -7.47 8.55
C LYS A 61 -4.18 -8.31 9.69
N GLU A 62 -2.98 -8.85 9.56
CA GLU A 62 -2.35 -9.64 10.60
C GLU A 62 -2.10 -8.79 11.84
N ALA A 63 -1.57 -7.60 11.67
CA ALA A 63 -1.34 -6.68 12.77
C ALA A 63 -2.63 -6.32 13.49
N SER A 64 -3.68 -6.04 12.73
CA SER A 64 -5.00 -5.71 13.28
C SER A 64 -5.59 -6.87 14.08
N ALA A 65 -5.46 -8.08 13.55
CA ALA A 65 -5.95 -9.28 14.21
C ALA A 65 -5.22 -9.53 15.55
N LEU A 66 -3.90 -9.39 15.52
CA LEU A 66 -3.08 -9.54 16.72
C LEU A 66 -3.42 -8.47 17.76
N PHE A 67 -3.61 -7.26 17.29
CA PHE A 67 -3.98 -6.15 18.16
C PHE A 67 -5.32 -6.40 18.83
N LYS A 68 -6.29 -6.89 18.09
CA LYS A 68 -7.60 -7.23 18.65
C LYS A 68 -7.51 -8.31 19.71
N GLN A 69 -6.71 -9.33 19.48
CA GLN A 69 -6.55 -10.43 20.40
C GLN A 69 -5.80 -10.03 21.66
N GLY A 70 -4.77 -9.22 21.50
CA GLY A 70 -3.92 -8.84 22.62
C GLY A 70 -4.38 -7.62 23.36
N GLY A 71 -5.18 -6.78 22.74
CA GLY A 71 -5.57 -5.47 23.26
C GLY A 71 -6.80 -5.45 24.13
N ARG A 72 -7.33 -6.58 24.47
CA ARG A 72 -8.55 -6.63 25.29
C ARG A 72 -8.42 -6.17 26.68
#